data_2a606423d0d5812a53c8aa18be39fb88
#
_entry.id   2a606423d0d5812a53c8aa18be39fb88
#
_cell.length_a   1.000
_cell.length_b   1.000
_cell.length_c   1.000
_cell.angle_alpha   90.00
_cell.angle_beta   90.00
_cell.angle_gamma   90.00
#
_symmetry.space_group_name_H-M   'P 1'
#
loop_
_entity.id
_entity.type
_entity.pdbx_description
1 polymer ?
#
loop_
_entity_poly.entity_id
_entity_poly.type
_entity_poly.pdbx_seq_one_letter_code
_entity_poly.pdbx_strand_id
1 'polypeptide(L)'
;SFDFQEIKIHLLDTPGYPDFLGHALPALAAVETAAIVINAQNGLEMMTGRFVQWAAKRGLDRLIIVNKIDAENVDLEALLERIQQAFGRECLPLNLPAGKASKVSDCFFAPSGESDFSSVEDAHRKLVDQVVEIDEKLMERYLEKGEVTPEELHEPLERALREGHLIPVVFTSAKTGAGIGELLE
;
A
#
# COMPACT_ATOMS: atom_id res chain seq x y z
N SER A 1 -1.07 9.28 -18.93
CA SER A 1 0.16 8.49 -18.75
C SER A 1 1.35 9.39 -18.54
N PHE A 2 2.36 8.90 -17.86
CA PHE A 2 3.64 9.56 -17.62
C PHE A 2 4.75 8.49 -17.55
N ASP A 3 6.00 8.94 -17.73
CA ASP A 3 7.16 8.05 -17.63
C ASP A 3 7.84 8.28 -16.27
N PHE A 4 8.20 7.18 -15.59
CA PHE A 4 8.95 7.17 -14.34
C PHE A 4 10.00 6.06 -14.41
N GLN A 5 11.28 6.37 -14.23
CA GLN A 5 12.41 5.41 -14.27
C GLN A 5 12.34 4.41 -15.44
N GLU A 6 12.20 4.87 -16.66
CA GLU A 6 12.09 4.02 -17.88
C GLU A 6 10.81 3.19 -17.98
N ILE A 7 9.89 3.27 -16.99
CA ILE A 7 8.60 2.61 -17.01
C ILE A 7 7.51 3.61 -17.41
N LYS A 8 6.64 3.22 -18.34
CA LYS A 8 5.47 4.01 -18.71
C LYS A 8 4.27 3.64 -17.89
N ILE A 9 3.80 4.57 -17.08
CA ILE A 9 2.64 4.38 -16.20
C ILE A 9 1.38 4.94 -16.87
N HIS A 10 0.34 4.12 -16.96
CA HIS A 10 -0.99 4.50 -17.43
C HIS A 10 -1.95 4.57 -16.25
N LEU A 11 -2.51 5.75 -16.00
CA LEU A 11 -3.54 5.95 -14.96
C LEU A 11 -4.90 6.13 -15.62
N LEU A 12 -5.90 5.41 -15.10
CA LEU A 12 -7.31 5.59 -15.36
C LEU A 12 -7.96 6.13 -14.08
N ASP A 13 -8.14 7.45 -14.03
CA ASP A 13 -8.83 8.10 -12.91
C ASP A 13 -10.34 7.92 -13.05
N THR A 14 -10.99 7.49 -11.98
CA THR A 14 -12.42 7.21 -11.96
C THR A 14 -13.11 7.94 -10.81
N PRO A 15 -14.36 8.43 -11.02
CA PRO A 15 -15.14 9.02 -9.95
C PRO A 15 -15.39 8.03 -8.81
N GLY A 16 -15.24 8.49 -7.56
CA GLY A 16 -15.48 7.70 -6.35
C GLY A 16 -16.93 7.69 -5.86
N TYR A 17 -17.80 8.51 -6.43
CA TYR A 17 -19.21 8.63 -6.01
C TYR A 17 -20.06 7.47 -6.52
N PRO A 18 -21.03 6.98 -5.72
CA PRO A 18 -21.91 5.87 -6.11
C PRO A 18 -22.67 6.10 -7.43
N ASP A 19 -23.07 7.33 -7.72
CA ASP A 19 -23.81 7.69 -8.94
C ASP A 19 -23.01 7.46 -10.23
N PHE A 20 -21.67 7.39 -10.14
CA PHE A 20 -20.79 7.23 -11.27
C PHE A 20 -20.14 5.84 -11.39
N LEU A 21 -20.69 4.85 -10.69
CA LEU A 21 -20.18 3.45 -10.73
C LEU A 21 -20.13 2.87 -12.15
N GLY A 22 -21.04 3.30 -13.03
CA GLY A 22 -21.03 2.91 -14.43
C GLY A 22 -19.74 3.26 -15.18
N HIS A 23 -18.97 4.22 -14.70
CA HIS A 23 -17.66 4.59 -15.25
C HIS A 23 -16.51 3.86 -14.56
N ALA A 24 -16.59 3.66 -13.24
CA ALA A 24 -15.53 3.02 -12.48
C ALA A 24 -15.41 1.51 -12.73
N LEU A 25 -16.54 0.81 -12.84
CA LEU A 25 -16.54 -0.65 -13.02
C LEU A 25 -15.92 -1.12 -14.34
N PRO A 26 -16.16 -0.47 -15.51
CA PRO A 26 -15.46 -0.82 -16.74
C PRO A 26 -13.96 -0.56 -16.69
N ALA A 27 -13.52 0.50 -15.97
CA ALA A 27 -12.10 0.80 -15.82
C ALA A 27 -11.33 -0.34 -15.14
N LEU A 28 -11.92 -1.01 -14.15
CA LEU A 28 -11.33 -2.17 -13.49
C LEU A 28 -11.10 -3.37 -14.45
N ALA A 29 -11.71 -3.40 -15.63
CA ALA A 29 -11.48 -4.45 -16.62
C ALA A 29 -10.32 -4.14 -17.56
N ALA A 30 -9.75 -2.93 -17.48
CA ALA A 30 -8.72 -2.44 -18.39
C ALA A 30 -7.37 -2.20 -17.67
N VAL A 31 -7.24 -2.64 -16.42
CA VAL A 31 -6.05 -2.42 -15.59
C VAL A 31 -5.60 -3.70 -14.91
N GLU A 32 -4.33 -3.77 -14.55
CA GLU A 32 -3.73 -4.83 -13.77
C GLU A 32 -3.83 -4.55 -12.27
N THR A 33 -3.72 -3.27 -11.88
CA THR A 33 -3.70 -2.83 -10.49
C THR A 33 -4.84 -1.85 -10.19
N ALA A 34 -5.52 -2.04 -9.08
CA ALA A 34 -6.51 -1.12 -8.54
C ALA A 34 -5.92 -0.34 -7.36
N ALA A 35 -5.64 0.94 -7.58
CA ALA A 35 -5.23 1.86 -6.52
C ALA A 35 -6.48 2.48 -5.86
N ILE A 36 -6.73 2.11 -4.60
CA ILE A 36 -7.87 2.59 -3.82
C ILE A 36 -7.42 3.78 -2.95
N VAL A 37 -7.85 4.98 -3.31
CA VAL A 37 -7.46 6.20 -2.61
C VAL A 37 -8.42 6.49 -1.46
N ILE A 38 -7.89 6.60 -0.25
CA ILE A 38 -8.62 6.93 0.98
C ILE A 38 -8.20 8.34 1.41
N ASN A 39 -9.19 9.21 1.61
CA ASN A 39 -8.95 10.50 2.24
C ASN A 39 -8.77 10.30 3.73
N ALA A 40 -7.61 10.66 4.28
CA ALA A 40 -7.27 10.47 5.68
C ALA A 40 -8.27 11.13 6.66
N GLN A 41 -8.87 12.27 6.28
CA GLN A 41 -9.87 12.96 7.09
C GLN A 41 -11.22 12.23 7.14
N ASN A 42 -11.63 11.63 6.01
CA ASN A 42 -12.92 10.94 5.92
C ASN A 42 -12.80 9.48 6.42
N GLY A 43 -11.63 8.89 6.29
CA GLY A 43 -11.42 7.48 6.59
C GLY A 43 -12.09 6.54 5.58
N LEU A 44 -12.51 5.38 6.08
CA LEU A 44 -13.16 4.36 5.24
C LEU A 44 -14.61 4.76 4.94
N GLU A 45 -14.89 5.00 3.67
CA GLU A 45 -16.22 5.23 3.15
C GLU A 45 -16.89 3.94 2.64
N MET A 46 -18.21 3.93 2.49
CA MET A 46 -18.95 2.74 2.06
C MET A 46 -18.42 2.18 0.72
N MET A 47 -18.06 3.06 -0.21
CA MET A 47 -17.59 2.66 -1.53
C MET A 47 -16.18 2.08 -1.51
N THR A 48 -15.33 2.48 -0.55
CA THR A 48 -13.96 1.95 -0.39
C THR A 48 -14.00 0.42 -0.29
N GLY A 49 -14.82 -0.12 0.61
CA GLY A 49 -14.95 -1.57 0.78
C GLY A 49 -15.44 -2.30 -0.47
N ARG A 50 -16.36 -1.68 -1.22
CA ARG A 50 -16.86 -2.26 -2.47
C ARG A 50 -15.79 -2.33 -3.54
N PHE A 51 -14.98 -1.28 -3.71
CA PHE A 51 -13.88 -1.27 -4.68
C PHE A 51 -12.82 -2.31 -4.34
N VAL A 52 -12.42 -2.44 -3.08
CA VAL A 52 -11.51 -3.49 -2.63
C VAL A 52 -12.04 -4.89 -2.99
N GLN A 53 -13.32 -5.15 -2.70
CA GLN A 53 -13.94 -6.44 -3.02
C GLN A 53 -14.05 -6.71 -4.53
N TRP A 54 -14.37 -5.70 -5.33
CA TRP A 54 -14.48 -5.86 -6.79
C TRP A 54 -13.12 -6.08 -7.45
N ALA A 55 -12.07 -5.40 -6.98
CA ALA A 55 -10.70 -5.64 -7.40
C ALA A 55 -10.27 -7.08 -7.07
N ALA A 56 -10.50 -7.51 -5.83
CA ALA A 56 -10.21 -8.88 -5.40
C ALA A 56 -10.93 -9.95 -6.24
N LYS A 57 -12.25 -9.76 -6.50
CA LYS A 57 -13.04 -10.70 -7.32
C LYS A 57 -12.57 -10.79 -8.77
N ARG A 58 -11.88 -9.79 -9.28
CA ARG A 58 -11.28 -9.76 -10.61
C ARG A 58 -9.83 -10.23 -10.64
N GLY A 59 -9.24 -10.55 -9.50
CA GLY A 59 -7.83 -10.94 -9.40
C GLY A 59 -6.87 -9.81 -9.72
N LEU A 60 -7.29 -8.55 -9.48
CA LEU A 60 -6.42 -7.39 -9.66
C LEU A 60 -5.50 -7.23 -8.46
N ASP A 61 -4.27 -6.79 -8.71
CA ASP A 61 -3.40 -6.31 -7.68
C ASP A 61 -4.05 -5.11 -6.99
N ARG A 62 -3.88 -5.00 -5.68
CA ARG A 62 -4.53 -3.98 -4.88
C ARG A 62 -3.48 -3.13 -4.18
N LEU A 63 -3.66 -1.83 -4.25
CA LEU A 63 -2.85 -0.83 -3.56
C LEU A 63 -3.78 0.13 -2.83
N ILE A 64 -3.54 0.38 -1.56
CA ILE A 64 -4.27 1.37 -0.77
C ILE A 64 -3.40 2.61 -0.61
N ILE A 65 -3.92 3.76 -1.04
CA ILE A 65 -3.25 5.05 -0.91
C ILE A 65 -4.02 5.89 0.11
N VAL A 66 -3.42 6.13 1.27
CA VAL A 66 -3.95 7.06 2.27
C VAL A 66 -3.42 8.45 1.96
N ASN A 67 -4.27 9.27 1.32
CA ASN A 67 -3.90 10.63 0.92
C ASN A 67 -4.39 11.69 1.91
N LYS A 68 -3.78 12.87 1.86
CA LYS A 68 -4.01 14.02 2.74
C LYS A 68 -3.56 13.77 4.18
N ILE A 69 -2.44 13.08 4.34
CA ILE A 69 -1.86 12.85 5.68
C ILE A 69 -1.47 14.16 6.39
N ASP A 70 -1.26 15.24 5.62
CA ASP A 70 -0.99 16.60 6.10
C ASP A 70 -2.20 17.32 6.72
N ALA A 71 -3.37 16.71 6.70
CA ALA A 71 -4.58 17.31 7.24
C ALA A 71 -4.57 17.33 8.78
N GLU A 72 -5.17 18.37 9.36
CA GLU A 72 -5.27 18.51 10.81
C GLU A 72 -6.26 17.50 11.42
N ASN A 73 -5.99 17.10 12.67
CA ASN A 73 -6.85 16.24 13.47
C ASN A 73 -7.12 14.86 12.84
N VAL A 74 -6.13 14.29 12.16
CA VAL A 74 -6.20 12.93 11.60
C VAL A 74 -5.40 11.98 12.48
N ASP A 75 -6.02 10.87 12.86
CA ASP A 75 -5.37 9.74 13.54
C ASP A 75 -5.02 8.66 12.50
N LEU A 76 -3.78 8.71 12.00
CA LEU A 76 -3.31 7.82 10.93
C LEU A 76 -3.06 6.40 11.43
N GLU A 77 -2.70 6.23 12.71
CA GLU A 77 -2.54 4.91 13.33
C GLU A 77 -3.90 4.20 13.42
N ALA A 78 -4.89 4.86 14.01
CA ALA A 78 -6.25 4.32 14.07
C ALA A 78 -6.85 4.06 12.70
N LEU A 79 -6.51 4.87 11.69
CA LEU A 79 -6.95 4.63 10.31
C LEU A 79 -6.32 3.38 9.71
N LEU A 80 -5.01 3.15 9.92
CA LEU A 80 -4.34 1.92 9.48
C LEU A 80 -4.96 0.68 10.13
N GLU A 81 -5.20 0.72 11.45
CA GLU A 81 -5.88 -0.38 12.16
C GLU A 81 -7.27 -0.66 11.59
N ARG A 82 -8.05 0.38 11.27
CA ARG A 82 -9.38 0.23 10.65
C ARG A 82 -9.29 -0.37 9.24
N ILE A 83 -8.27 -0.02 8.45
CA ILE A 83 -7.99 -0.62 7.14
C ILE A 83 -7.73 -2.12 7.31
N GLN A 84 -6.87 -2.50 8.25
CA GLN A 84 -6.55 -3.91 8.54
C GLN A 84 -7.75 -4.70 9.06
N GLN A 85 -8.57 -4.09 9.91
CA GLN A 85 -9.81 -4.72 10.40
C GLN A 85 -10.84 -4.94 9.28
N ALA A 86 -10.92 -4.01 8.33
CA ALA A 86 -11.91 -4.07 7.26
C ALA A 86 -11.50 -4.94 6.08
N PHE A 87 -10.21 -4.97 5.73
CA PHE A 87 -9.72 -5.58 4.49
C PHE A 87 -8.74 -6.72 4.69
N GLY A 88 -8.25 -6.92 5.90
CA GLY A 88 -7.36 -8.02 6.27
C GLY A 88 -6.00 -7.55 6.79
N ARG A 89 -5.34 -8.47 7.50
CA ARG A 89 -4.01 -8.22 8.09
C ARG A 89 -2.90 -8.11 7.05
N GLU A 90 -3.17 -8.58 5.84
CA GLU A 90 -2.33 -8.44 4.66
C GLU A 90 -2.17 -6.98 4.19
N CYS A 91 -2.97 -6.04 4.71
CA CYS A 91 -2.81 -4.62 4.48
C CYS A 91 -1.66 -4.07 5.33
N LEU A 92 -0.46 -4.00 4.76
CA LEU A 92 0.75 -3.57 5.48
C LEU A 92 1.32 -2.27 4.92
N PRO A 93 1.80 -1.37 5.79
CA PRO A 93 2.34 -0.09 5.36
C PRO A 93 3.72 -0.26 4.71
N LEU A 94 3.89 0.22 3.46
CA LEU A 94 5.20 0.32 2.80
C LEU A 94 5.99 1.54 3.28
N ASN A 95 5.30 2.56 3.77
CA ASN A 95 5.91 3.71 4.42
C ASN A 95 5.08 4.13 5.64
N LEU A 96 5.70 4.86 6.56
CA LEU A 96 5.04 5.42 7.74
C LEU A 96 5.21 6.94 7.77
N PRO A 97 4.16 7.69 8.15
CA PRO A 97 4.26 9.12 8.36
C PRO A 97 5.31 9.47 9.41
N ALA A 98 6.03 10.57 9.19
CA ALA A 98 7.08 11.07 10.07
C ALA A 98 7.08 12.59 10.13
N GLY A 99 7.57 13.13 11.27
CA GLY A 99 7.66 14.56 11.47
C GLY A 99 6.31 15.27 11.42
N LYS A 100 5.30 14.71 12.07
CA LYS A 100 3.90 15.15 12.05
C LYS A 100 3.31 15.11 10.63
N ALA A 101 3.55 14.00 9.96
CA ALA A 101 3.11 13.74 8.58
C ALA A 101 3.62 14.74 7.54
N SER A 102 4.73 15.43 7.82
CA SER A 102 5.38 16.33 6.84
C SER A 102 6.24 15.57 5.83
N LYS A 103 6.64 14.35 6.17
CA LYS A 103 7.41 13.40 5.35
C LYS A 103 6.97 11.97 5.69
N VAL A 104 7.53 11.01 4.99
CA VAL A 104 7.37 9.57 5.29
C VAL A 104 8.72 8.91 5.46
N SER A 105 8.74 7.78 6.17
CA SER A 105 9.89 6.87 6.28
C SER A 105 9.55 5.56 5.55
N ASP A 106 10.45 5.12 4.67
CA ASP A 106 10.32 3.84 3.96
C ASP A 106 10.42 2.67 4.94
N CYS A 107 9.55 1.70 4.78
CA CYS A 107 9.52 0.49 5.60
C CYS A 107 9.98 -0.76 4.85
N PHE A 108 10.24 -0.69 3.54
CA PHE A 108 10.56 -1.87 2.74
C PHE A 108 11.96 -1.85 2.14
N PHE A 109 12.27 -0.89 1.26
CA PHE A 109 13.52 -0.87 0.51
C PHE A 109 14.72 -0.36 1.32
N ALA A 110 14.50 0.69 2.11
CA ALA A 110 15.53 1.30 2.96
C ALA A 110 14.96 1.60 4.36
N PRO A 111 14.57 0.55 5.12
CA PRO A 111 13.89 0.73 6.40
C PRO A 111 14.79 1.46 7.39
N SER A 112 14.50 2.74 7.59
CA SER A 112 15.28 3.58 8.49
C SER A 112 14.51 4.84 8.89
N GLY A 113 14.87 5.40 10.02
CA GLY A 113 14.34 6.67 10.49
C GLY A 113 13.26 6.54 11.53
N GLU A 114 12.68 7.69 11.87
CA GLU A 114 11.61 7.80 12.85
C GLU A 114 10.26 7.85 12.14
N SER A 115 9.22 7.43 12.84
CA SER A 115 7.83 7.57 12.41
C SER A 115 6.98 8.19 13.51
N ASP A 116 5.83 8.74 13.13
CA ASP A 116 4.91 9.38 14.06
C ASP A 116 4.14 8.36 14.92
N PHE A 117 4.04 7.13 14.43
CA PHE A 117 3.44 5.99 15.15
C PHE A 117 4.07 4.68 14.67
N SER A 118 4.08 3.66 15.52
CA SER A 118 4.71 2.37 15.24
C SER A 118 6.23 2.49 14.99
N SER A 119 6.94 1.37 14.92
CA SER A 119 8.37 1.34 14.59
C SER A 119 8.55 0.97 13.11
N VAL A 120 9.48 1.64 12.44
CA VAL A 120 9.86 1.33 11.05
C VAL A 120 10.40 -0.09 10.96
N GLU A 121 11.22 -0.51 11.95
CA GLU A 121 11.77 -1.85 12.01
C GLU A 121 10.69 -2.92 12.21
N ASP A 122 9.67 -2.64 13.02
CA ASP A 122 8.54 -3.58 13.21
C ASP A 122 7.66 -3.67 11.96
N ALA A 123 7.46 -2.55 11.26
CA ALA A 123 6.74 -2.53 9.99
C ALA A 123 7.50 -3.32 8.92
N HIS A 124 8.82 -3.10 8.82
CA HIS A 124 9.70 -3.84 7.92
C HIS A 124 9.63 -5.34 8.18
N ARG A 125 9.81 -5.75 9.44
CA ARG A 125 9.76 -7.17 9.81
C ARG A 125 8.44 -7.82 9.40
N LYS A 126 7.30 -7.17 9.65
CA LYS A 126 5.98 -7.67 9.23
C LYS A 126 5.86 -7.82 7.72
N LEU A 127 6.41 -6.88 6.95
CA LEU A 127 6.44 -6.95 5.49
C LEU A 127 7.28 -8.13 5.02
N VAL A 128 8.49 -8.29 5.55
CA VAL A 128 9.38 -9.41 5.22
C VAL A 128 8.73 -10.74 5.59
N ASP A 129 8.21 -10.88 6.81
CA ASP A 129 7.51 -12.08 7.27
C ASP A 129 6.38 -12.46 6.31
N GLN A 130 5.55 -11.49 5.88
CA GLN A 130 4.44 -11.71 4.97
C GLN A 130 4.90 -12.15 3.56
N VAL A 131 6.02 -11.62 3.09
CA VAL A 131 6.59 -11.95 1.77
C VAL A 131 7.28 -13.32 1.79
N VAL A 132 8.03 -13.66 2.85
CA VAL A 132 8.75 -14.94 2.92
C VAL A 132 7.81 -16.13 3.14
N GLU A 133 6.63 -15.93 3.72
CA GLU A 133 5.62 -16.98 3.94
C GLU A 133 5.17 -17.70 2.66
N ILE A 134 5.26 -17.04 1.51
CA ILE A 134 4.83 -17.63 0.23
C ILE A 134 5.91 -18.44 -0.48
N ASP A 135 7.13 -18.48 0.05
CA ASP A 135 8.25 -19.23 -0.52
C ASP A 135 8.97 -20.05 0.55
N GLU A 136 8.74 -21.38 0.54
CA GLU A 136 9.29 -22.29 1.54
C GLU A 136 10.82 -22.21 1.64
N LYS A 137 11.54 -22.06 0.51
CA LYS A 137 13.01 -21.98 0.51
C LYS A 137 13.52 -20.66 1.07
N LEU A 138 12.81 -19.59 0.79
CA LEU A 138 13.12 -18.27 1.33
C LEU A 138 12.83 -18.23 2.83
N MET A 139 11.73 -18.83 3.26
CA MET A 139 11.35 -18.98 4.66
C MET A 139 12.40 -19.77 5.44
N GLU A 140 12.84 -20.93 4.93
CA GLU A 140 13.91 -21.73 5.58
C GLU A 140 15.18 -20.88 5.75
N ARG A 141 15.61 -20.18 4.70
CA ARG A 141 16.79 -19.31 4.75
C ARG A 141 16.65 -18.16 5.73
N TYR A 142 15.48 -17.52 5.76
CA TYR A 142 15.19 -16.44 6.68
C TYR A 142 15.24 -16.92 8.13
N LEU A 143 14.70 -18.10 8.42
CA LEU A 143 14.77 -18.71 9.76
C LEU A 143 16.19 -19.09 10.17
N GLU A 144 17.03 -19.51 9.22
CA GLU A 144 18.44 -19.87 9.51
C GLU A 144 19.35 -18.66 9.70
N LYS A 145 19.20 -17.62 8.86
CA LYS A 145 20.10 -16.47 8.80
C LYS A 145 19.59 -15.23 9.53
N GLY A 146 18.28 -15.13 9.72
CA GLY A 146 17.62 -13.96 10.31
C GLY A 146 17.49 -12.76 9.37
N GLU A 147 18.03 -12.84 8.15
CA GLU A 147 18.06 -11.74 7.18
C GLU A 147 17.85 -12.28 5.76
N VAL A 148 17.21 -11.48 4.92
CA VAL A 148 17.07 -11.67 3.46
C VAL A 148 17.46 -10.38 2.75
N THR A 149 18.06 -10.49 1.58
CA THR A 149 18.44 -9.31 0.81
C THR A 149 17.27 -8.77 -0.02
N PRO A 150 17.27 -7.48 -0.38
CA PRO A 150 16.22 -6.91 -1.24
C PRO A 150 16.08 -7.64 -2.57
N GLU A 151 17.18 -8.12 -3.15
CA GLU A 151 17.17 -8.87 -4.40
C GLU A 151 16.47 -10.23 -4.25
N GLU A 152 16.62 -10.87 -3.09
CA GLU A 152 15.94 -12.14 -2.78
C GLU A 152 14.44 -11.95 -2.53
N LEU A 153 14.01 -10.76 -2.11
CA LEU A 153 12.61 -10.42 -1.84
C LEU A 153 11.83 -10.01 -3.11
N HIS A 154 12.50 -9.62 -4.19
CA HIS A 154 11.85 -9.03 -5.36
C HIS A 154 10.78 -9.95 -5.99
N GLU A 155 11.17 -11.16 -6.41
CA GLU A 155 10.24 -12.12 -7.03
C GLU A 155 9.13 -12.60 -6.06
N PRO A 156 9.45 -12.95 -4.78
CA PRO A 156 8.42 -13.25 -3.79
C PRO A 156 7.46 -12.09 -3.51
N LEU A 157 7.95 -10.84 -3.50
CA LEU A 157 7.13 -9.66 -3.33
C LEU A 157 6.10 -9.52 -4.47
N GLU A 158 6.55 -9.60 -5.73
CA GLU A 158 5.64 -9.56 -6.88
C GLU A 158 4.55 -10.64 -6.78
N ARG A 159 4.93 -11.84 -6.36
CA ARG A 159 3.99 -12.94 -6.17
C ARG A 159 3.02 -12.66 -5.04
N ALA A 160 3.49 -12.13 -3.90
CA ALA A 160 2.64 -11.76 -2.77
C ALA A 160 1.59 -10.71 -3.15
N LEU A 161 1.98 -9.72 -3.95
CA LEU A 161 1.08 -8.69 -4.47
C LEU A 161 0.02 -9.29 -5.39
N ARG A 162 0.46 -10.08 -6.38
CA ARG A 162 -0.42 -10.71 -7.39
C ARG A 162 -1.41 -11.69 -6.78
N GLU A 163 -1.00 -12.47 -5.79
CA GLU A 163 -1.86 -13.44 -5.11
C GLU A 163 -2.71 -12.79 -4.00
N GLY A 164 -2.44 -11.52 -3.68
CA GLY A 164 -3.15 -10.76 -2.65
C GLY A 164 -2.79 -11.15 -1.22
N HIS A 165 -1.65 -11.81 -1.03
CA HIS A 165 -1.06 -12.06 0.28
C HIS A 165 -0.49 -10.80 0.92
N LEU A 166 -0.15 -9.80 0.11
CA LEU A 166 0.22 -8.47 0.54
C LEU A 166 -0.62 -7.44 -0.20
N ILE A 167 -1.23 -6.53 0.54
CA ILE A 167 -1.90 -5.34 0.03
C ILE A 167 -1.16 -4.13 0.58
N PRO A 168 -0.34 -3.47 -0.26
CA PRO A 168 0.43 -2.32 0.19
C PRO A 168 -0.48 -1.18 0.64
N VAL A 169 -0.10 -0.54 1.75
CA VAL A 169 -0.70 0.72 2.22
C VAL A 169 0.37 1.80 2.15
N VAL A 170 0.14 2.84 1.37
CA VAL A 170 1.07 3.95 1.20
C VAL A 170 0.45 5.24 1.70
N PHE A 171 1.14 5.90 2.61
CA PHE A 171 0.75 7.21 3.15
C PHE A 171 1.31 8.33 2.28
N THR A 172 0.44 9.26 1.85
CA THR A 172 0.81 10.32 0.93
C THR A 172 0.14 11.64 1.27
N SER A 173 0.76 12.73 0.83
CA SER A 173 0.10 14.03 0.68
C SER A 173 0.36 14.57 -0.72
N ALA A 174 -0.62 14.51 -1.60
CA ALA A 174 -0.53 15.11 -2.92
C ALA A 174 -0.32 16.63 -2.88
N LYS A 175 -0.68 17.27 -1.76
CA LYS A 175 -0.51 18.72 -1.55
C LYS A 175 0.95 19.10 -1.26
N THR A 176 1.62 18.33 -0.41
CA THR A 176 2.99 18.60 0.03
C THR A 176 4.04 17.82 -0.75
N GLY A 177 3.64 16.76 -1.45
CA GLY A 177 4.54 15.83 -2.13
C GLY A 177 5.05 14.69 -1.24
N ALA A 178 4.74 14.70 0.06
CA ALA A 178 5.18 13.63 0.95
C ALA A 178 4.63 12.26 0.51
N GLY A 179 5.48 11.24 0.46
CA GLY A 179 5.13 9.87 0.11
C GLY A 179 4.84 9.63 -1.38
N ILE A 180 4.98 10.65 -2.25
CA ILE A 180 4.74 10.47 -3.70
C ILE A 180 5.92 9.77 -4.38
N GLY A 181 7.15 10.03 -3.96
CA GLY A 181 8.33 9.31 -4.45
C GLY A 181 8.23 7.83 -4.14
N GLU A 182 8.00 7.50 -2.88
CA GLU A 182 7.87 6.14 -2.36
C GLU A 182 6.67 5.37 -2.95
N LEU A 183 5.63 6.09 -3.39
CA LEU A 183 4.49 5.49 -4.09
C LEU A 183 4.87 5.05 -5.51
N LEU A 184 5.83 5.71 -6.16
CA LEU A 184 6.21 5.46 -7.55
C LEU A 184 7.38 4.47 -7.69
N GLU A 185 8.14 4.27 -6.63
CA GLU A 185 9.22 3.27 -6.53
C GLU A 185 8.67 1.86 -6.38
#